data_5caecefdf76dd127e0055562503b6804
#
_entry.id   5caecefdf76dd127e0055562503b6804
#
_cell.length_a   1.000
_cell.length_b   1.000
_cell.length_c   1.000
_cell.angle_alpha   90.00
_cell.angle_beta   90.00
_cell.angle_gamma   90.00
#
_symmetry.space_group_name_H-M   'P 1'
#
loop_
_entity.id
_entity.type
_entity.pdbx_description
1 polymer ?
#
loop_
_entity_poly.entity_id
_entity_poly.type
_entity_poly.pdbx_seq_one_letter_code
_entity_poly.pdbx_strand_id
1 'polypeptide(L)'
;MKKVDVILGLQWGDEGKGKVVDVLTPGYQVVARFQGGPNAGHTLEFNGEKYVLRSIPSGIFQGGKTNIIGNGVVIDAVLFREEAEALAASGHDLTKQLCISKKAHLILPTHRILDAAYEAAKGSARIGTTGKGIGPTYTDKVSRNGMRVGDVLSADFEKIYARAKARHEKILRGLAYEYDITELEQKWFAAVEYLRRFNIIDSEYFVNECLAADKSILAEGAQGTLLDVDFGSYPFVTSSNTVCAGACIGLGIAPNRIGEVYGIFKAYCTRVGSGPFPTELFDQTGARLRDIGHEYGAVTGRERRCGWLDMVALRYSIMINGVTQLIMMKSDVMNDFETVKVATEYEVGGERTAHFPYEIGDDLKPVYREFEGWKCDLRDCRSYDDFPAAFKTYVEFIERETGVPVKIISVGPDRGETIVR
;
A
#
# COMPACT_ATOMS: atom_id res chain seq x y z
N MET A 1 11.65 -25.71 -6.26
CA MET A 1 11.82 -24.45 -7.02
C MET A 1 11.23 -23.34 -6.20
N LYS A 2 11.99 -22.33 -5.82
CA LYS A 2 11.54 -21.20 -5.00
C LYS A 2 10.38 -20.45 -5.66
N LYS A 3 9.55 -19.87 -4.83
CA LYS A 3 8.41 -19.05 -5.20
C LYS A 3 8.58 -17.64 -4.64
N VAL A 4 7.77 -16.73 -5.10
CA VAL A 4 7.68 -15.35 -4.61
C VAL A 4 6.58 -15.29 -3.57
N ASP A 5 6.93 -14.92 -2.35
CA ASP A 5 5.92 -14.65 -1.33
C ASP A 5 5.44 -13.21 -1.48
N VAL A 6 4.15 -13.00 -1.29
CA VAL A 6 3.50 -11.69 -1.49
C VAL A 6 2.97 -11.17 -0.18
N ILE A 7 3.23 -9.89 0.10
CA ILE A 7 2.66 -9.19 1.24
C ILE A 7 1.80 -8.03 0.76
N LEU A 8 0.57 -7.97 1.25
CA LEU A 8 -0.42 -6.98 0.81
C LEU A 8 -1.41 -6.61 1.93
N GLY A 9 -2.04 -5.43 1.79
CA GLY A 9 -3.09 -4.98 2.70
C GLY A 9 -4.45 -5.54 2.31
N LEU A 10 -5.26 -5.90 3.30
CA LEU A 10 -6.60 -6.48 3.11
C LEU A 10 -7.73 -5.47 3.29
N GLN A 11 -7.43 -4.24 3.69
CA GLN A 11 -8.40 -3.18 3.97
C GLN A 11 -8.22 -2.01 2.98
N TRP A 12 -8.41 -0.77 3.42
CA TRP A 12 -8.28 0.45 2.61
C TRP A 12 -6.89 1.11 2.70
N GLY A 13 -5.83 0.31 2.86
CA GLY A 13 -4.47 0.82 3.02
C GLY A 13 -4.14 1.19 4.47
N ASP A 14 -2.90 1.65 4.66
CA ASP A 14 -2.36 2.06 5.97
C ASP A 14 -2.40 0.97 7.06
N GLU A 15 -2.40 -0.32 6.67
CA GLU A 15 -2.41 -1.45 7.58
C GLU A 15 -1.07 -1.65 8.34
N GLY A 16 0.01 -0.94 7.95
CA GLY A 16 1.32 -1.08 8.57
C GLY A 16 2.27 -2.03 7.83
N LYS A 17 2.10 -2.16 6.50
CA LYS A 17 2.90 -3.04 5.64
C LYS A 17 4.42 -2.86 5.81
N GLY A 18 4.90 -1.61 5.91
CA GLY A 18 6.34 -1.34 6.03
C GLY A 18 7.00 -2.04 7.22
N LYS A 19 6.39 -1.98 8.42
CA LYS A 19 6.86 -2.68 9.61
C LYS A 19 6.97 -4.20 9.37
N VAL A 20 5.94 -4.79 8.77
CA VAL A 20 5.88 -6.24 8.54
C VAL A 20 6.90 -6.68 7.50
N VAL A 21 7.08 -5.92 6.41
CA VAL A 21 8.13 -6.18 5.41
C VAL A 21 9.49 -6.18 6.07
N ASP A 22 9.78 -5.19 6.90
CA ASP A 22 11.05 -5.09 7.61
C ASP A 22 11.27 -6.28 8.57
N VAL A 23 10.24 -6.70 9.32
CA VAL A 23 10.28 -7.87 10.21
C VAL A 23 10.52 -9.17 9.42
N LEU A 24 9.94 -9.33 8.25
CA LEU A 24 10.09 -10.53 7.42
C LEU A 24 11.37 -10.54 6.57
N THR A 25 11.90 -9.37 6.23
CA THR A 25 13.07 -9.21 5.32
C THR A 25 14.29 -10.06 5.69
N PRO A 26 14.65 -10.32 6.96
CA PRO A 26 15.76 -11.21 7.28
C PRO A 26 15.67 -12.60 6.62
N GLY A 27 14.46 -13.13 6.42
CA GLY A 27 14.20 -14.41 5.73
C GLY A 27 14.30 -14.37 4.20
N TYR A 28 14.49 -13.19 3.61
CA TYR A 28 14.49 -12.99 2.17
C TYR A 28 15.81 -12.40 1.67
N GLN A 29 16.17 -12.71 0.43
CA GLN A 29 17.35 -12.16 -0.24
C GLN A 29 16.99 -10.98 -1.14
N VAL A 30 15.73 -10.93 -1.61
CA VAL A 30 15.21 -9.89 -2.49
C VAL A 30 13.88 -9.36 -1.95
N VAL A 31 13.72 -8.03 -1.91
CA VAL A 31 12.43 -7.36 -1.63
C VAL A 31 12.05 -6.52 -2.83
N ALA A 32 10.84 -6.71 -3.37
CA ALA A 32 10.43 -6.08 -4.62
C ALA A 32 9.07 -5.40 -4.51
N ARG A 33 9.01 -4.07 -4.71
CA ARG A 33 7.76 -3.32 -4.85
C ARG A 33 7.14 -3.61 -6.20
N PHE A 34 5.89 -4.04 -6.24
CA PHE A 34 5.28 -4.46 -7.49
C PHE A 34 4.26 -3.47 -8.08
N GLN A 35 3.71 -2.53 -7.32
CA GLN A 35 2.73 -1.56 -7.81
C GLN A 35 2.68 -0.29 -6.93
N GLY A 36 1.83 0.68 -7.30
CA GLY A 36 1.67 1.95 -6.62
C GLY A 36 2.74 2.96 -7.01
N GLY A 37 2.99 3.90 -6.15
CA GLY A 37 3.94 4.98 -6.39
C GLY A 37 4.13 5.82 -5.13
N PRO A 38 4.49 7.11 -5.27
CA PRO A 38 4.75 7.99 -4.13
C PRO A 38 3.50 8.39 -3.33
N ASN A 39 2.31 7.90 -3.70
CA ASN A 39 1.10 7.98 -2.88
C ASN A 39 1.13 7.02 -1.68
N ALA A 40 2.01 6.01 -1.66
CA ALA A 40 2.25 5.19 -0.49
C ALA A 40 3.06 5.94 0.58
N GLY A 41 2.90 5.54 1.83
CA GLY A 41 3.70 5.97 2.97
C GLY A 41 3.91 4.78 3.90
N HIS A 42 5.00 4.03 3.69
CA HIS A 42 5.36 2.89 4.53
C HIS A 42 6.21 3.39 5.71
N THR A 43 5.58 3.48 6.86
CA THR A 43 6.24 3.92 8.08
C THR A 43 6.95 2.74 8.75
N LEU A 44 8.19 2.97 9.13
CA LEU A 44 9.01 2.06 9.93
C LEU A 44 9.52 2.81 11.15
N GLU A 45 9.47 2.15 12.31
CA GLU A 45 10.00 2.68 13.57
C GLU A 45 10.95 1.66 14.19
N PHE A 46 12.21 2.04 14.38
CA PHE A 46 13.22 1.22 15.02
C PHE A 46 14.39 2.10 15.50
N ASN A 47 15.05 1.67 16.57
CA ASN A 47 16.16 2.40 17.21
C ASN A 47 15.81 3.84 17.61
N GLY A 48 14.52 4.11 17.92
CA GLY A 48 14.03 5.44 18.28
C GLY A 48 13.87 6.41 17.10
N GLU A 49 14.09 5.95 15.88
CA GLU A 49 13.92 6.75 14.66
C GLU A 49 12.70 6.30 13.85
N LYS A 50 12.13 7.26 13.10
CA LYS A 50 10.97 7.04 12.24
C LYS A 50 11.29 7.36 10.80
N TYR A 51 11.08 6.38 9.93
CA TYR A 51 11.27 6.50 8.49
C TYR A 51 9.94 6.36 7.76
N VAL A 52 9.76 7.13 6.69
CA VAL A 52 8.57 7.04 5.82
C VAL A 52 9.01 6.81 4.39
N LEU A 53 8.88 5.58 3.91
CA LEU A 53 9.21 5.20 2.54
C LEU A 53 8.01 5.37 1.62
N ARG A 54 8.25 5.87 0.41
CA ARG A 54 7.22 6.10 -0.62
C ARG A 54 7.32 5.12 -1.78
N SER A 55 8.46 5.10 -2.45
CA SER A 55 8.71 4.26 -3.63
C SER A 55 9.75 3.17 -3.39
N ILE A 56 10.69 3.41 -2.50
CA ILE A 56 11.77 2.50 -2.17
C ILE A 56 11.21 1.33 -1.32
N PRO A 57 11.60 0.06 -1.62
CA PRO A 57 11.15 -1.09 -0.82
C PRO A 57 11.60 -1.01 0.64
N SER A 58 10.75 -1.50 1.55
CA SER A 58 11.02 -1.47 3.01
C SER A 58 12.19 -2.36 3.45
N GLY A 59 12.63 -3.27 2.58
CA GLY A 59 13.84 -4.09 2.81
C GLY A 59 15.17 -3.33 2.75
N ILE A 60 15.16 -2.05 2.39
CA ILE A 60 16.36 -1.23 2.20
C ILE A 60 17.20 -1.08 3.47
N PHE A 61 16.58 -1.16 4.64
CA PHE A 61 17.26 -1.05 5.94
C PHE A 61 18.03 -2.31 6.34
N GLN A 62 17.86 -3.42 5.63
CA GLN A 62 18.52 -4.68 5.91
C GLN A 62 19.75 -4.84 4.99
N GLY A 63 20.93 -4.91 5.59
CA GLY A 63 22.19 -5.07 4.85
C GLY A 63 22.24 -6.36 4.01
N GLY A 64 22.88 -6.31 2.83
CA GLY A 64 23.09 -7.46 1.97
C GLY A 64 21.85 -7.93 1.20
N LYS A 65 20.76 -7.18 1.22
CA LYS A 65 19.53 -7.47 0.47
C LYS A 65 19.51 -6.70 -0.85
N THR A 66 18.90 -7.30 -1.87
CA THR A 66 18.59 -6.61 -3.13
C THR A 66 17.17 -6.06 -3.06
N ASN A 67 17.01 -4.79 -3.33
CA ASN A 67 15.71 -4.12 -3.38
C ASN A 67 15.37 -3.77 -4.82
N ILE A 68 14.11 -4.01 -5.24
CA ILE A 68 13.68 -3.80 -6.62
C ILE A 68 12.44 -2.91 -6.65
N ILE A 69 12.48 -1.86 -7.46
CA ILE A 69 11.29 -1.13 -7.89
C ILE A 69 10.84 -1.77 -9.20
N GLY A 70 9.74 -2.55 -9.15
CA GLY A 70 9.20 -3.32 -10.26
C GLY A 70 8.51 -2.47 -11.33
N ASN A 71 8.19 -3.09 -12.45
CA ASN A 71 7.58 -2.42 -13.61
C ASN A 71 6.12 -1.95 -13.37
N GLY A 72 5.46 -2.45 -12.34
CA GLY A 72 4.12 -1.97 -11.96
C GLY A 72 4.12 -0.66 -11.19
N VAL A 73 5.26 -0.22 -10.66
CA VAL A 73 5.39 1.03 -9.91
C VAL A 73 5.45 2.23 -10.86
N VAL A 74 4.87 3.36 -10.44
CA VAL A 74 5.05 4.66 -11.09
C VAL A 74 5.93 5.55 -10.22
N ILE A 75 6.97 6.16 -10.81
CA ILE A 75 8.05 6.84 -10.10
C ILE A 75 8.01 8.35 -10.38
N ASP A 76 7.86 9.14 -9.33
CA ASP A 76 8.15 10.57 -9.36
C ASP A 76 9.65 10.75 -9.07
N ALA A 77 10.40 11.21 -10.06
CA ALA A 77 11.85 11.32 -9.95
C ALA A 77 12.29 12.31 -8.84
N VAL A 78 11.51 13.39 -8.61
CA VAL A 78 11.81 14.38 -7.56
C VAL A 78 11.64 13.77 -6.18
N LEU A 79 10.48 13.14 -5.93
CA LEU A 79 10.19 12.48 -4.64
C LEU A 79 11.10 11.28 -4.40
N PHE A 80 11.48 10.54 -5.45
CA PHE A 80 12.45 9.46 -5.36
C PHE A 80 13.83 9.98 -4.95
N ARG A 81 14.29 11.10 -5.55
CA ARG A 81 15.57 11.72 -5.18
C ARG A 81 15.57 12.16 -3.72
N GLU A 82 14.53 12.87 -3.28
CA GLU A 82 14.38 13.31 -1.90
C GLU A 82 14.46 12.13 -0.91
N GLU A 83 13.72 11.05 -1.20
CA GLU A 83 13.70 9.83 -0.40
C GLU A 83 15.08 9.16 -0.35
N ALA A 84 15.73 9.04 -1.51
CA ALA A 84 17.05 8.40 -1.63
C ALA A 84 18.16 9.22 -0.94
N GLU A 85 18.13 10.54 -1.07
CA GLU A 85 19.10 11.44 -0.41
C GLU A 85 18.94 11.41 1.11
N ALA A 86 17.71 11.36 1.63
CA ALA A 86 17.44 11.21 3.07
C ALA A 86 17.98 9.88 3.62
N LEU A 87 17.77 8.77 2.91
CA LEU A 87 18.31 7.46 3.30
C LEU A 87 19.84 7.41 3.21
N ALA A 88 20.42 8.04 2.19
CA ALA A 88 21.89 8.14 2.06
C ALA A 88 22.50 8.94 3.22
N ALA A 89 21.84 10.02 3.65
CA ALA A 89 22.27 10.80 4.83
C ALA A 89 22.24 9.99 6.14
N SER A 90 21.35 8.98 6.21
CA SER A 90 21.30 8.01 7.33
C SER A 90 22.27 6.82 7.16
N GLY A 91 23.18 6.88 6.18
CA GLY A 91 24.27 5.89 6.01
C GLY A 91 23.93 4.69 5.11
N HIS A 92 22.82 4.72 4.36
CA HIS A 92 22.44 3.63 3.46
C HIS A 92 22.99 3.85 2.03
N ASP A 93 23.83 2.95 1.53
CA ASP A 93 24.31 3.00 0.12
C ASP A 93 23.30 2.36 -0.84
N LEU A 94 22.33 3.17 -1.28
CA LEU A 94 21.25 2.70 -2.14
C LEU A 94 21.70 2.27 -3.52
N THR A 95 22.82 2.83 -4.05
CA THR A 95 23.27 2.53 -5.41
C THR A 95 23.71 1.09 -5.58
N LYS A 96 24.10 0.42 -4.49
CA LYS A 96 24.48 -1.00 -4.46
C LYS A 96 23.31 -1.94 -4.18
N GLN A 97 22.27 -1.44 -3.51
CA GLN A 97 21.18 -2.28 -3.00
C GLN A 97 19.88 -2.14 -3.78
N LEU A 98 19.71 -1.06 -4.56
CA LEU A 98 18.47 -0.75 -5.25
C LEU A 98 18.60 -0.91 -6.77
N CYS A 99 17.69 -1.70 -7.33
CA CYS A 99 17.49 -1.87 -8.76
C CYS A 99 16.15 -1.28 -9.18
N ILE A 100 16.10 -0.66 -10.34
CA ILE A 100 14.88 -0.02 -10.87
C ILE A 100 14.55 -0.63 -12.23
N SER A 101 13.29 -1.07 -12.40
CA SER A 101 12.83 -1.63 -13.67
C SER A 101 12.87 -0.59 -14.79
N LYS A 102 13.49 -0.92 -15.94
CA LYS A 102 13.37 -0.14 -17.17
C LYS A 102 11.91 0.10 -17.57
N LYS A 103 11.01 -0.83 -17.25
CA LYS A 103 9.60 -0.81 -17.65
C LYS A 103 8.69 -0.10 -16.64
N ALA A 104 9.19 0.35 -15.49
CA ALA A 104 8.46 1.24 -14.60
C ALA A 104 8.17 2.57 -15.30
N HIS A 105 7.02 3.20 -14.99
CA HIS A 105 6.63 4.46 -15.63
C HIS A 105 7.07 5.67 -14.80
N LEU A 106 7.45 6.73 -15.49
CA LEU A 106 7.77 8.01 -14.86
C LEU A 106 6.53 8.89 -14.72
N ILE A 107 6.35 9.44 -13.55
CA ILE A 107 5.42 10.54 -13.32
C ILE A 107 6.07 11.81 -13.85
N LEU A 108 5.50 12.38 -14.90
CA LEU A 108 5.96 13.63 -15.48
C LEU A 108 5.40 14.82 -14.68
N PRO A 109 6.05 15.99 -14.72
CA PRO A 109 5.49 17.22 -14.14
C PRO A 109 4.06 17.49 -14.57
N THR A 110 3.74 17.28 -15.85
CA THR A 110 2.41 17.45 -16.41
C THR A 110 1.38 16.46 -15.88
N HIS A 111 1.76 15.26 -15.41
CA HIS A 111 0.82 14.35 -14.75
C HIS A 111 0.30 14.92 -13.43
N ARG A 112 1.13 15.63 -12.66
CA ARG A 112 0.69 16.29 -11.42
C ARG A 112 -0.30 17.42 -11.71
N ILE A 113 -0.06 18.17 -12.78
CA ILE A 113 -0.98 19.22 -13.23
C ILE A 113 -2.31 18.63 -13.72
N LEU A 114 -2.26 17.54 -14.50
CA LEU A 114 -3.46 16.81 -14.94
C LEU A 114 -4.28 16.26 -13.76
N ASP A 115 -3.63 15.72 -12.73
CA ASP A 115 -4.30 15.23 -11.51
C ASP A 115 -5.09 16.37 -10.83
N ALA A 116 -4.47 17.52 -10.66
CA ALA A 116 -5.12 18.71 -10.12
C ALA A 116 -6.26 19.23 -11.01
N ALA A 117 -6.04 19.29 -12.34
CA ALA A 117 -7.05 19.72 -13.29
C ALA A 117 -8.27 18.82 -13.32
N TYR A 118 -8.08 17.49 -13.30
CA TYR A 118 -9.17 16.52 -13.27
C TYR A 118 -9.97 16.60 -11.97
N GLU A 119 -9.30 16.75 -10.82
CA GLU A 119 -10.00 16.94 -9.53
C GLU A 119 -10.77 18.27 -9.51
N ALA A 120 -10.19 19.35 -10.05
CA ALA A 120 -10.90 20.64 -10.17
C ALA A 120 -12.14 20.53 -11.05
N ALA A 121 -12.07 19.83 -12.19
CA ALA A 121 -13.17 19.65 -13.13
C ALA A 121 -14.34 18.83 -12.54
N LYS A 122 -14.10 17.94 -11.56
CA LYS A 122 -15.14 17.13 -10.90
C LYS A 122 -16.00 17.91 -9.91
N GLY A 123 -15.59 19.09 -9.46
CA GLY A 123 -16.35 19.90 -8.51
C GLY A 123 -16.66 19.14 -7.20
N SER A 124 -17.95 18.92 -6.90
CA SER A 124 -18.37 18.17 -5.69
C SER A 124 -18.13 16.67 -5.77
N ALA A 125 -17.96 16.10 -6.97
CA ALA A 125 -17.71 14.67 -7.19
C ALA A 125 -16.21 14.30 -7.09
N ARG A 126 -15.40 15.10 -6.38
CA ARG A 126 -13.97 14.84 -6.19
C ARG A 126 -13.73 13.50 -5.49
N ILE A 127 -12.75 12.76 -5.98
CA ILE A 127 -12.29 11.50 -5.37
C ILE A 127 -11.41 11.79 -4.14
N GLY A 128 -10.74 12.94 -4.12
CA GLY A 128 -9.78 13.31 -3.09
C GLY A 128 -8.42 12.67 -3.31
N THR A 129 -7.90 12.77 -4.53
CA THR A 129 -6.58 12.24 -4.91
C THR A 129 -5.45 12.85 -4.07
N THR A 130 -4.27 12.25 -4.14
CA THR A 130 -3.08 12.76 -3.45
C THR A 130 -2.39 13.91 -4.20
N GLY A 131 -2.88 14.28 -5.39
CA GLY A 131 -2.28 15.33 -6.24
C GLY A 131 -0.89 14.98 -6.77
N LYS A 132 -0.52 13.70 -6.80
CA LYS A 132 0.82 13.24 -7.18
C LYS A 132 0.91 12.68 -8.60
N GLY A 133 -0.15 12.83 -9.39
CA GLY A 133 -0.16 12.39 -10.78
C GLY A 133 -0.25 10.88 -10.99
N ILE A 134 -0.66 10.12 -9.98
CA ILE A 134 -0.74 8.65 -10.05
C ILE A 134 -1.72 8.20 -11.12
N GLY A 135 -2.97 8.67 -11.04
CA GLY A 135 -4.03 8.33 -12.01
C GLY A 135 -3.64 8.65 -13.44
N PRO A 136 -3.27 9.91 -13.76
CA PRO A 136 -2.82 10.28 -15.09
C PRO A 136 -1.65 9.45 -15.63
N THR A 137 -0.70 9.05 -14.77
CA THR A 137 0.43 8.20 -15.19
C THR A 137 -0.03 6.78 -15.55
N TYR A 138 -0.93 6.18 -14.77
CA TYR A 138 -1.50 4.88 -15.11
C TYR A 138 -2.41 4.96 -16.35
N THR A 139 -3.12 6.07 -16.56
CA THR A 139 -3.86 6.32 -17.80
C THR A 139 -2.92 6.29 -19.01
N ASP A 140 -1.81 6.99 -18.93
CA ASP A 140 -0.79 7.00 -19.99
C ASP A 140 -0.15 5.62 -20.21
N LYS A 141 0.08 4.87 -19.13
CA LYS A 141 0.56 3.49 -19.22
C LYS A 141 -0.38 2.62 -20.03
N VAL A 142 -1.69 2.64 -19.71
CA VAL A 142 -2.71 1.79 -20.35
C VAL A 142 -2.99 2.26 -21.78
N SER A 143 -2.98 3.58 -22.03
CA SER A 143 -3.13 4.17 -23.38
C SER A 143 -1.87 4.02 -24.25
N ARG A 144 -0.78 3.47 -23.71
CA ARG A 144 0.51 3.26 -24.38
C ARG A 144 1.21 4.56 -24.79
N ASN A 145 1.01 5.61 -23.99
CA ASN A 145 1.59 6.93 -24.17
C ASN A 145 2.60 7.29 -23.09
N GLY A 146 2.72 6.45 -22.07
CA GLY A 146 3.57 6.70 -20.91
C GLY A 146 5.05 6.65 -21.22
N MET A 147 5.82 7.43 -20.49
CA MET A 147 7.27 7.42 -20.50
C MET A 147 7.79 6.44 -19.44
N ARG A 148 8.73 5.58 -19.82
CA ARG A 148 9.32 4.57 -18.93
C ARG A 148 10.67 5.01 -18.39
N VAL A 149 11.10 4.40 -17.29
CA VAL A 149 12.43 4.65 -16.70
C VAL A 149 13.53 4.33 -17.71
N GLY A 150 13.40 3.28 -18.52
CA GLY A 150 14.36 2.94 -19.56
C GLY A 150 14.60 4.05 -20.60
N ASP A 151 13.60 4.90 -20.82
CA ASP A 151 13.70 5.99 -21.79
C ASP A 151 14.72 7.07 -21.36
N VAL A 152 15.05 7.17 -20.06
CA VAL A 152 16.06 8.12 -19.56
C VAL A 152 17.47 7.79 -20.05
N LEU A 153 17.69 6.54 -20.50
CA LEU A 153 18.95 6.09 -21.07
C LEU A 153 19.03 6.31 -22.60
N SER A 154 17.93 6.72 -23.21
CA SER A 154 17.86 6.93 -24.67
C SER A 154 18.48 8.26 -25.07
N ALA A 155 19.15 8.28 -26.23
CA ALA A 155 19.59 9.52 -26.87
C ALA A 155 18.41 10.45 -27.26
N ASP A 156 17.22 9.88 -27.43
CA ASP A 156 15.99 10.61 -27.78
C ASP A 156 15.15 11.03 -26.54
N PHE A 157 15.71 10.95 -25.34
CA PHE A 157 15.01 11.23 -24.08
C PHE A 157 14.20 12.53 -24.10
N GLU A 158 14.83 13.64 -24.49
CA GLU A 158 14.16 14.95 -24.54
C GLU A 158 13.02 15.00 -25.56
N LYS A 159 13.17 14.34 -26.71
CA LYS A 159 12.09 14.24 -27.73
C LYS A 159 10.92 13.40 -27.23
N ILE A 160 11.19 12.31 -26.50
CA ILE A 160 10.15 11.46 -25.88
C ILE A 160 9.38 12.28 -24.85
N TYR A 161 10.09 13.02 -23.98
CA TYR A 161 9.50 13.92 -23.00
C TYR A 161 8.64 15.01 -23.66
N ALA A 162 9.19 15.74 -24.62
CA ALA A 162 8.48 16.82 -25.30
C ALA A 162 7.20 16.35 -25.98
N ARG A 163 7.20 15.16 -26.58
CA ARG A 163 6.02 14.55 -27.20
C ARG A 163 4.95 14.20 -26.15
N ALA A 164 5.33 13.67 -24.99
CA ALA A 164 4.41 13.37 -23.89
C ALA A 164 3.82 14.68 -23.32
N LYS A 165 4.66 15.67 -23.04
CA LYS A 165 4.26 17.01 -22.58
C LYS A 165 3.24 17.66 -23.53
N ALA A 166 3.52 17.68 -24.84
CA ALA A 166 2.63 18.27 -25.82
C ALA A 166 1.21 17.65 -25.83
N ARG A 167 1.10 16.34 -25.59
CA ARG A 167 -0.21 15.67 -25.44
C ARG A 167 -0.95 16.19 -24.21
N HIS A 168 -0.26 16.25 -23.06
CA HIS A 168 -0.84 16.73 -21.81
C HIS A 168 -1.27 18.18 -21.90
N GLU A 169 -0.46 19.04 -22.52
CA GLU A 169 -0.79 20.45 -22.76
C GLU A 169 -2.05 20.60 -23.62
N LYS A 170 -2.25 19.73 -24.62
CA LYS A 170 -3.49 19.70 -25.40
C LYS A 170 -4.71 19.39 -24.54
N ILE A 171 -4.60 18.42 -23.62
CA ILE A 171 -5.67 18.07 -22.69
C ILE A 171 -5.95 19.23 -21.73
N LEU A 172 -4.91 19.82 -21.14
CA LEU A 172 -5.03 20.93 -20.19
C LEU A 172 -5.68 22.16 -20.83
N ARG A 173 -5.33 22.47 -22.09
CA ARG A 173 -6.03 23.53 -22.86
C ARG A 173 -7.52 23.22 -23.03
N GLY A 174 -7.88 21.95 -23.29
CA GLY A 174 -9.28 21.53 -23.39
C GLY A 174 -10.06 21.67 -22.08
N LEU A 175 -9.36 21.59 -20.94
CA LEU A 175 -9.93 21.79 -19.61
C LEU A 175 -9.92 23.26 -19.16
N ALA A 176 -9.37 24.17 -19.96
CA ALA A 176 -9.15 25.58 -19.61
C ALA A 176 -8.42 25.76 -18.25
N TYR A 177 -7.46 24.87 -17.96
CA TYR A 177 -6.74 24.88 -16.70
C TYR A 177 -5.42 25.65 -16.85
N GLU A 178 -5.29 26.74 -16.08
CA GLU A 178 -4.08 27.56 -16.05
C GLU A 178 -3.05 26.96 -15.09
N TYR A 179 -1.78 26.94 -15.49
CA TYR A 179 -0.69 26.38 -14.70
C TYR A 179 0.67 26.96 -15.11
N ASP A 180 1.61 26.93 -14.18
CA ASP A 180 3.04 27.10 -14.46
C ASP A 180 3.79 25.83 -14.07
N ILE A 181 4.56 25.30 -14.97
CA ILE A 181 5.31 24.05 -14.82
C ILE A 181 6.83 24.27 -14.72
N THR A 182 7.28 25.50 -14.92
CA THR A 182 8.70 25.83 -15.15
C THR A 182 9.60 25.30 -14.03
N GLU A 183 9.30 25.63 -12.79
CA GLU A 183 10.10 25.21 -11.63
C GLU A 183 10.03 23.68 -11.42
N LEU A 184 8.85 23.11 -11.58
CA LEU A 184 8.63 21.67 -11.41
C LEU A 184 9.39 20.87 -12.47
N GLU A 185 9.41 21.36 -13.70
CA GLU A 185 10.12 20.75 -14.83
C GLU A 185 11.65 20.79 -14.63
N GLN A 186 12.20 21.92 -14.18
CA GLN A 186 13.62 22.05 -13.84
C GLN A 186 14.03 21.05 -12.75
N LYS A 187 13.26 20.96 -11.67
CA LYS A 187 13.49 19.99 -10.57
C LYS A 187 13.41 18.56 -11.08
N TRP A 188 12.46 18.27 -11.96
CA TRP A 188 12.26 16.94 -12.51
C TRP A 188 13.45 16.50 -13.38
N PHE A 189 13.95 17.32 -14.29
CA PHE A 189 15.14 17.00 -15.09
C PHE A 189 16.38 16.77 -14.22
N ALA A 190 16.61 17.61 -13.22
CA ALA A 190 17.71 17.40 -12.27
C ALA A 190 17.56 16.10 -11.48
N ALA A 191 16.34 15.70 -11.15
CA ALA A 191 16.06 14.44 -10.46
C ALA A 191 16.21 13.22 -11.38
N VAL A 192 15.90 13.35 -12.67
CA VAL A 192 16.16 12.30 -13.67
C VAL A 192 17.66 12.02 -13.81
N GLU A 193 18.51 13.06 -13.81
CA GLU A 193 19.97 12.87 -13.80
C GLU A 193 20.44 12.11 -12.55
N TYR A 194 19.83 12.38 -11.39
CA TYR A 194 20.10 11.63 -10.19
C TYR A 194 19.67 10.15 -10.30
N LEU A 195 18.49 9.89 -10.89
CA LEU A 195 17.96 8.53 -11.10
C LEU A 195 18.86 7.68 -12.00
N ARG A 196 19.55 8.27 -12.99
CA ARG A 196 20.51 7.57 -13.87
C ARG A 196 21.69 6.94 -13.15
N ARG A 197 21.93 7.31 -11.89
CA ARG A 197 23.02 6.75 -11.06
C ARG A 197 22.70 5.36 -10.51
N PHE A 198 21.44 4.92 -10.59
CA PHE A 198 20.98 3.63 -10.06
C PHE A 198 21.04 2.53 -11.11
N ASN A 199 20.98 1.28 -10.64
CA ASN A 199 20.92 0.11 -11.50
C ASN A 199 19.55 0.02 -12.19
N ILE A 200 19.46 0.49 -13.43
CA ILE A 200 18.26 0.41 -14.27
C ILE A 200 18.33 -0.89 -15.06
N ILE A 201 17.44 -1.86 -14.73
CA ILE A 201 17.52 -3.26 -15.16
C ILE A 201 16.28 -3.73 -15.91
N ASP A 202 16.41 -4.84 -16.62
CA ASP A 202 15.30 -5.64 -17.13
C ASP A 202 14.80 -6.54 -15.98
N SER A 203 13.93 -5.98 -15.15
CA SER A 203 13.55 -6.55 -13.84
C SER A 203 12.90 -7.93 -13.93
N GLU A 204 12.14 -8.21 -15.00
CA GLU A 204 11.51 -9.50 -15.21
C GLU A 204 12.53 -10.62 -15.42
N TYR A 205 13.62 -10.36 -16.14
CA TYR A 205 14.73 -11.33 -16.26
C TYR A 205 15.44 -11.50 -14.92
N PHE A 206 15.80 -10.39 -14.26
CA PHE A 206 16.51 -10.42 -12.98
C PHE A 206 15.75 -11.18 -11.90
N VAL A 207 14.43 -10.96 -11.77
CA VAL A 207 13.58 -11.65 -10.79
C VAL A 207 13.50 -13.15 -11.09
N ASN A 208 13.32 -13.53 -12.37
CA ASN A 208 13.25 -14.95 -12.74
C ASN A 208 14.61 -15.66 -12.62
N GLU A 209 15.74 -14.97 -12.86
CA GLU A 209 17.09 -15.48 -12.61
C GLU A 209 17.34 -15.68 -11.10
N CYS A 210 16.88 -14.75 -10.25
CA CYS A 210 16.92 -14.93 -8.80
C CYS A 210 16.14 -16.18 -8.36
N LEU A 211 14.94 -16.40 -8.92
CA LEU A 211 14.16 -17.61 -8.64
C LEU A 211 14.83 -18.88 -9.15
N ALA A 212 15.49 -18.83 -10.31
CA ALA A 212 16.25 -19.96 -10.86
C ALA A 212 17.49 -20.27 -10.00
N ALA A 213 18.11 -19.24 -9.41
CA ALA A 213 19.21 -19.35 -8.46
C ALA A 213 18.77 -19.67 -7.02
N ASP A 214 17.52 -20.09 -6.83
CA ASP A 214 16.90 -20.49 -5.55
C ASP A 214 16.90 -19.38 -4.48
N LYS A 215 16.91 -18.10 -4.89
CA LYS A 215 16.80 -16.96 -3.99
C LYS A 215 15.35 -16.77 -3.51
N SER A 216 15.18 -16.43 -2.23
CA SER A 216 13.90 -16.06 -1.65
C SER A 216 13.55 -14.62 -1.99
N ILE A 217 12.32 -14.39 -2.45
CA ILE A 217 11.81 -13.07 -2.88
C ILE A 217 10.53 -12.74 -2.15
N LEU A 218 10.48 -11.54 -1.55
CA LEU A 218 9.27 -10.96 -0.97
C LEU A 218 8.75 -9.83 -1.87
N ALA A 219 7.55 -9.99 -2.41
CA ALA A 219 6.86 -8.96 -3.18
C ALA A 219 6.06 -8.06 -2.23
N GLU A 220 6.43 -6.79 -2.17
CA GLU A 220 5.83 -5.78 -1.30
C GLU A 220 4.75 -5.00 -2.05
N GLY A 221 3.49 -5.11 -1.59
CA GLY A 221 2.37 -4.32 -2.08
C GLY A 221 2.26 -2.95 -1.43
N ALA A 222 1.49 -2.07 -2.05
CA ALA A 222 1.12 -0.76 -1.54
C ALA A 222 -0.40 -0.60 -1.54
N GLN A 223 -0.94 0.35 -0.78
CA GLN A 223 -2.37 0.54 -0.54
C GLN A 223 -3.00 -0.73 0.08
N GLY A 224 -4.22 -1.09 -0.27
CA GLY A 224 -4.91 -2.28 0.22
C GLY A 224 -5.90 -2.81 -0.80
N THR A 225 -6.39 -4.03 -0.62
CA THR A 225 -7.29 -4.74 -1.54
C THR A 225 -8.55 -3.93 -1.88
N LEU A 226 -9.14 -3.25 -0.88
CA LEU A 226 -10.36 -2.47 -1.08
C LEU A 226 -10.12 -1.12 -1.80
N LEU A 227 -8.87 -0.83 -2.16
CA LEU A 227 -8.44 0.26 -3.04
C LEU A 227 -7.99 -0.22 -4.42
N ASP A 228 -8.12 -1.52 -4.74
CA ASP A 228 -7.77 -2.07 -6.06
C ASP A 228 -8.66 -1.47 -7.14
N VAL A 229 -8.10 -1.20 -8.33
CA VAL A 229 -8.81 -0.55 -9.44
C VAL A 229 -9.97 -1.39 -9.96
N ASP A 230 -9.87 -2.72 -9.89
CA ASP A 230 -10.90 -3.65 -10.39
C ASP A 230 -11.83 -4.15 -9.28
N PHE A 231 -11.28 -4.48 -8.09
CA PHE A 231 -11.97 -5.18 -7.01
C PHE A 231 -12.23 -4.31 -5.78
N GLY A 232 -11.75 -3.09 -5.75
CA GLY A 232 -11.96 -2.16 -4.64
C GLY A 232 -13.32 -1.46 -4.66
N SER A 233 -13.51 -0.54 -3.71
CA SER A 233 -14.72 0.27 -3.56
C SER A 233 -14.80 1.40 -4.61
N TYR A 234 -14.90 1.02 -5.88
CA TYR A 234 -14.96 1.94 -7.02
C TYR A 234 -16.09 2.96 -6.89
N PRO A 235 -15.91 4.26 -7.28
CA PRO A 235 -14.71 4.83 -7.93
C PRO A 235 -13.63 5.34 -6.96
N PHE A 236 -13.78 5.12 -5.66
CA PHE A 236 -12.87 5.61 -4.61
C PHE A 236 -11.72 4.62 -4.37
N VAL A 237 -10.93 4.41 -5.40
CA VAL A 237 -9.83 3.43 -5.47
C VAL A 237 -8.55 4.08 -6.00
N THR A 238 -7.44 3.37 -5.90
CA THR A 238 -6.20 3.74 -6.61
C THR A 238 -6.24 3.23 -8.05
N SER A 239 -5.36 3.74 -8.90
CA SER A 239 -5.32 3.38 -10.33
C SER A 239 -4.43 2.16 -10.62
N SER A 240 -4.13 1.34 -9.62
CA SER A 240 -3.27 0.16 -9.77
C SER A 240 -3.90 -1.10 -9.17
N ASN A 241 -3.44 -2.27 -9.61
CA ASN A 241 -3.85 -3.54 -9.04
C ASN A 241 -3.07 -3.82 -7.75
N THR A 242 -3.76 -3.67 -6.62
CA THR A 242 -3.23 -3.86 -5.28
C THR A 242 -3.33 -5.30 -4.81
N VAL A 243 -4.10 -6.13 -5.52
CA VAL A 243 -4.30 -7.55 -5.25
C VAL A 243 -3.09 -8.39 -5.63
N CYS A 244 -3.05 -9.65 -5.16
CA CYS A 244 -1.94 -10.57 -5.36
C CYS A 244 -1.55 -10.75 -6.84
N ALA A 245 -2.52 -10.78 -7.76
CA ALA A 245 -2.27 -10.85 -9.21
C ALA A 245 -1.43 -9.66 -9.72
N GLY A 246 -1.48 -8.51 -9.04
CA GLY A 246 -0.65 -7.35 -9.32
C GLY A 246 0.84 -7.63 -9.18
N ALA A 247 1.25 -8.55 -8.30
CA ALA A 247 2.64 -8.98 -8.17
C ALA A 247 3.14 -9.73 -9.43
N CYS A 248 2.29 -10.55 -10.03
CA CYS A 248 2.63 -11.24 -11.27
C CYS A 248 2.93 -10.26 -12.40
N ILE A 249 2.04 -9.28 -12.59
CA ILE A 249 2.17 -8.26 -13.65
C ILE A 249 3.29 -7.28 -13.32
N GLY A 250 3.39 -6.85 -12.06
CA GLY A 250 4.31 -5.81 -11.61
C GLY A 250 5.77 -6.24 -11.48
N LEU A 251 6.04 -7.55 -11.49
CA LEU A 251 7.39 -8.11 -11.43
C LEU A 251 7.73 -8.99 -12.63
N GLY A 252 6.77 -9.31 -13.50
CA GLY A 252 6.97 -10.20 -14.64
C GLY A 252 7.18 -11.65 -14.24
N ILE A 253 6.41 -12.16 -13.27
CA ILE A 253 6.46 -13.55 -12.81
C ILE A 253 5.20 -14.32 -13.19
N ALA A 254 5.36 -15.63 -13.44
CA ALA A 254 4.22 -16.48 -13.75
C ALA A 254 3.34 -16.71 -12.51
N PRO A 255 1.99 -16.82 -12.64
CA PRO A 255 1.09 -16.99 -11.50
C PRO A 255 1.39 -18.22 -10.63
N ASN A 256 1.84 -19.32 -11.22
CA ASN A 256 2.22 -20.54 -10.50
C ASN A 256 3.53 -20.41 -9.70
N ARG A 257 4.20 -19.26 -9.79
CA ARG A 257 5.39 -18.92 -9.00
C ARG A 257 5.07 -18.15 -7.74
N ILE A 258 3.81 -17.83 -7.45
CA ILE A 258 3.38 -17.27 -6.18
C ILE A 258 3.46 -18.36 -5.09
N GLY A 259 4.07 -18.01 -3.98
CA GLY A 259 4.23 -18.81 -2.77
C GLY A 259 3.20 -18.45 -1.70
N GLU A 260 3.69 -18.08 -0.51
CA GLU A 260 2.85 -17.60 0.57
C GLU A 260 2.26 -16.22 0.23
N VAL A 261 1.02 -16.01 0.62
CA VAL A 261 0.34 -14.72 0.49
C VAL A 261 -0.01 -14.21 1.89
N TYR A 262 0.78 -13.26 2.36
CA TYR A 262 0.61 -12.62 3.67
C TYR A 262 -0.39 -11.46 3.54
N GLY A 263 -1.57 -11.65 4.14
CA GLY A 263 -2.60 -10.63 4.21
C GLY A 263 -2.51 -9.82 5.50
N ILE A 264 -2.25 -8.51 5.40
CA ILE A 264 -2.16 -7.62 6.55
C ILE A 264 -3.50 -6.92 6.76
N PHE A 265 -3.99 -6.93 7.99
CA PHE A 265 -5.16 -6.17 8.41
C PHE A 265 -4.94 -5.57 9.80
N LYS A 266 -5.60 -4.46 10.11
CA LYS A 266 -5.68 -3.93 11.46
C LYS A 266 -6.79 -4.65 12.24
N ALA A 267 -6.64 -4.75 13.52
CA ALA A 267 -7.69 -5.29 14.41
C ALA A 267 -9.00 -4.46 14.39
N TYR A 268 -9.00 -3.32 13.70
CA TYR A 268 -10.13 -2.46 13.37
C TYR A 268 -9.94 -1.95 11.93
N CYS A 269 -10.86 -1.12 11.42
CA CYS A 269 -10.74 -0.57 10.07
C CYS A 269 -10.42 0.92 10.08
N THR A 270 -9.66 1.37 9.07
CA THR A 270 -9.44 2.80 8.81
C THR A 270 -9.54 3.09 7.32
N ARG A 271 -9.96 4.31 6.99
CA ARG A 271 -9.99 4.81 5.63
C ARG A 271 -9.57 6.26 5.53
N VAL A 272 -8.79 6.62 4.51
CA VAL A 272 -8.46 8.00 4.17
C VAL A 272 -9.30 8.44 2.97
N GLY A 273 -9.82 9.67 3.01
CA GLY A 273 -10.57 10.25 1.91
C GLY A 273 -12.01 9.79 1.81
N SER A 274 -12.62 10.08 0.67
CA SER A 274 -14.03 9.81 0.38
C SER A 274 -14.28 8.33 0.07
N GLY A 275 -15.54 7.98 -0.07
CA GLY A 275 -16.02 6.66 -0.44
C GLY A 275 -16.61 5.87 0.72
N PRO A 276 -17.24 4.73 0.43
CA PRO A 276 -18.00 3.96 1.40
C PRO A 276 -17.10 3.34 2.47
N PHE A 277 -17.61 3.31 3.69
CA PHE A 277 -16.94 2.68 4.83
C PHE A 277 -18.03 2.10 5.76
N PRO A 278 -18.46 0.85 5.55
CA PRO A 278 -19.62 0.28 6.22
C PRO A 278 -19.59 0.31 7.74
N THR A 279 -18.41 0.11 8.33
CA THR A 279 -18.24 0.05 9.79
C THR A 279 -17.77 1.36 10.42
N GLU A 280 -17.81 2.48 9.70
CA GLU A 280 -17.38 3.79 10.19
C GLU A 280 -18.13 4.20 11.46
N LEU A 281 -17.38 4.78 12.40
CA LEU A 281 -17.89 5.26 13.68
C LEU A 281 -17.79 6.78 13.76
N PHE A 282 -18.93 7.42 13.99
CA PHE A 282 -19.05 8.89 14.12
C PHE A 282 -19.14 9.35 15.57
N ASP A 283 -19.00 8.42 16.52
CA ASP A 283 -19.11 8.64 17.96
C ASP A 283 -17.73 8.76 18.66
N GLN A 284 -17.75 8.83 19.99
CA GLN A 284 -16.54 8.86 20.79
C GLN A 284 -15.64 7.63 20.62
N THR A 285 -16.21 6.49 20.23
CA THR A 285 -15.45 5.26 19.97
C THR A 285 -14.54 5.43 18.76
N GLY A 286 -15.08 6.00 17.66
CA GLY A 286 -14.30 6.33 16.48
C GLY A 286 -13.18 7.35 16.76
N ALA A 287 -13.48 8.37 17.58
CA ALA A 287 -12.48 9.35 18.00
C ALA A 287 -11.36 8.69 18.84
N ARG A 288 -11.71 7.83 19.82
CA ARG A 288 -10.73 7.10 20.63
C ARG A 288 -9.83 6.19 19.78
N LEU A 289 -10.38 5.45 18.81
CA LEU A 289 -9.58 4.63 17.88
C LEU A 289 -8.58 5.48 17.10
N ARG A 290 -8.99 6.67 16.65
CA ARG A 290 -8.12 7.62 15.93
C ARG A 290 -6.99 8.13 16.81
N ASP A 291 -7.32 8.60 18.02
CA ASP A 291 -6.35 9.24 18.90
C ASP A 291 -5.34 8.24 19.45
N ILE A 292 -5.79 7.09 19.98
CA ILE A 292 -4.91 6.04 20.52
C ILE A 292 -4.09 5.42 19.38
N GLY A 293 -4.74 5.17 18.23
CA GLY A 293 -4.10 4.60 17.07
C GLY A 293 -3.19 5.55 16.29
N HIS A 294 -3.13 6.85 16.65
CA HIS A 294 -2.46 7.89 15.88
C HIS A 294 -2.83 7.82 14.39
N GLU A 295 -4.16 7.70 14.12
CA GLU A 295 -4.66 7.47 12.77
C GLU A 295 -4.72 8.78 11.97
N TYR A 296 -3.53 9.24 11.58
CA TYR A 296 -3.29 10.40 10.72
C TYR A 296 -2.42 10.00 9.55
N GLY A 297 -2.65 10.58 8.38
CA GLY A 297 -1.90 10.27 7.17
C GLY A 297 -0.43 10.66 7.31
N ALA A 298 0.49 9.71 7.16
CA ALA A 298 1.93 9.93 7.36
C ALA A 298 2.53 11.01 6.44
N VAL A 299 1.91 11.27 5.28
CA VAL A 299 2.37 12.24 4.28
C VAL A 299 1.55 13.52 4.30
N THR A 300 0.24 13.43 4.54
CA THR A 300 -0.71 14.55 4.41
C THR A 300 -1.20 15.07 5.76
N GLY A 301 -0.96 14.36 6.86
CA GLY A 301 -1.51 14.67 8.19
C GLY A 301 -3.05 14.56 8.29
N ARG A 302 -3.75 14.12 7.22
CA ARG A 302 -5.22 14.02 7.22
C ARG A 302 -5.66 12.97 8.23
N GLU A 303 -6.72 13.28 8.98
CA GLU A 303 -7.40 12.33 9.86
C GLU A 303 -7.90 11.12 9.05
N ARG A 304 -7.68 9.93 9.59
CA ARG A 304 -8.30 8.71 9.08
C ARG A 304 -9.66 8.52 9.72
N ARG A 305 -10.63 8.14 8.94
CA ARG A 305 -11.93 7.63 9.38
C ARG A 305 -11.68 6.29 10.04
N CYS A 306 -12.29 6.02 11.19
CA CYS A 306 -12.09 4.80 11.98
C CYS A 306 -13.40 4.05 12.15
N GLY A 307 -13.34 2.73 12.21
CA GLY A 307 -14.50 1.86 12.38
C GLY A 307 -14.12 0.49 12.90
N TRP A 308 -15.10 -0.29 13.34
CA TRP A 308 -14.88 -1.65 13.79
C TRP A 308 -14.39 -2.56 12.66
N LEU A 309 -13.79 -3.70 13.02
CA LEU A 309 -13.36 -4.69 12.03
C LEU A 309 -14.54 -5.14 11.18
N ASP A 310 -14.34 -5.11 9.87
CA ASP A 310 -15.29 -5.55 8.85
C ASP A 310 -14.91 -6.94 8.34
N MET A 311 -15.59 -7.97 8.86
CA MET A 311 -15.30 -9.36 8.49
C MET A 311 -15.79 -9.69 7.08
N VAL A 312 -16.85 -9.02 6.61
CA VAL A 312 -17.37 -9.22 5.24
C VAL A 312 -16.31 -8.76 4.23
N ALA A 313 -15.78 -7.56 4.42
CA ALA A 313 -14.71 -7.00 3.59
C ALA A 313 -13.40 -7.80 3.72
N LEU A 314 -13.08 -8.29 4.93
CA LEU A 314 -11.89 -9.11 5.16
C LEU A 314 -11.97 -10.46 4.46
N ARG A 315 -13.09 -11.18 4.56
CA ARG A 315 -13.31 -12.44 3.83
C ARG A 315 -13.25 -12.27 2.32
N TYR A 316 -13.86 -11.21 1.81
CA TYR A 316 -13.77 -10.85 0.39
C TYR A 316 -12.32 -10.64 -0.04
N SER A 317 -11.56 -9.86 0.72
CA SER A 317 -10.15 -9.58 0.43
C SER A 317 -9.29 -10.86 0.47
N ILE A 318 -9.52 -11.74 1.43
CA ILE A 318 -8.84 -13.04 1.55
C ILE A 318 -9.11 -13.90 0.31
N MET A 319 -10.37 -13.99 -0.11
CA MET A 319 -10.79 -14.77 -1.28
C MET A 319 -10.11 -14.28 -2.57
N ILE A 320 -10.15 -12.96 -2.83
CA ILE A 320 -9.58 -12.36 -4.05
C ILE A 320 -8.06 -12.56 -4.13
N ASN A 321 -7.38 -12.55 -2.99
CA ASN A 321 -5.92 -12.62 -2.94
C ASN A 321 -5.39 -14.06 -2.77
N GLY A 322 -6.22 -15.01 -2.39
CA GLY A 322 -5.76 -16.35 -2.03
C GLY A 322 -4.81 -16.32 -0.83
N VAL A 323 -5.18 -15.55 0.20
CA VAL A 323 -4.35 -15.36 1.41
C VAL A 323 -4.11 -16.68 2.11
N THR A 324 -2.85 -16.97 2.43
CA THR A 324 -2.45 -18.19 3.13
C THR A 324 -2.14 -17.95 4.61
N GLN A 325 -1.77 -16.73 4.96
CA GLN A 325 -1.43 -16.34 6.33
C GLN A 325 -1.89 -14.92 6.61
N LEU A 326 -2.49 -14.69 7.77
CA LEU A 326 -2.92 -13.39 8.24
C LEU A 326 -1.89 -12.74 9.16
N ILE A 327 -1.81 -11.42 9.09
CA ILE A 327 -0.98 -10.60 9.97
C ILE A 327 -1.88 -9.50 10.57
N MET A 328 -2.07 -9.57 11.88
CA MET A 328 -2.90 -8.61 12.62
C MET A 328 -2.04 -7.46 13.13
N MET A 329 -2.46 -6.24 12.83
CA MET A 329 -1.79 -5.01 13.25
C MET A 329 -2.66 -4.21 14.22
N LYS A 330 -2.01 -3.37 15.03
CA LYS A 330 -2.70 -2.38 15.86
C LYS A 330 -3.68 -2.97 16.89
N SER A 331 -3.44 -4.18 17.37
CA SER A 331 -4.27 -4.80 18.42
C SER A 331 -4.16 -4.08 19.77
N ASP A 332 -3.04 -3.44 20.04
CA ASP A 332 -2.75 -2.60 21.19
C ASP A 332 -3.66 -1.36 21.31
N VAL A 333 -4.17 -0.86 20.20
CA VAL A 333 -5.05 0.32 20.16
C VAL A 333 -6.36 0.09 20.94
N MET A 334 -6.78 -1.16 21.07
CA MET A 334 -8.02 -1.52 21.74
C MET A 334 -7.81 -2.07 23.18
N ASN A 335 -6.64 -1.89 23.78
CA ASN A 335 -6.30 -2.40 25.11
C ASN A 335 -7.33 -2.03 26.20
N ASP A 336 -7.86 -0.81 26.16
CA ASP A 336 -8.76 -0.25 27.20
C ASP A 336 -10.25 -0.26 26.80
N PHE A 337 -10.61 -0.96 25.74
CA PHE A 337 -12.02 -1.05 25.33
C PHE A 337 -12.77 -2.10 26.17
N GLU A 338 -13.97 -1.72 26.64
CA GLU A 338 -14.86 -2.64 27.36
C GLU A 338 -15.43 -3.72 26.45
N THR A 339 -15.80 -3.32 25.24
CA THR A 339 -16.40 -4.15 24.22
C THR A 339 -15.77 -3.84 22.87
N VAL A 340 -15.43 -4.87 22.13
CA VAL A 340 -14.94 -4.83 20.76
C VAL A 340 -15.99 -5.44 19.85
N LYS A 341 -16.28 -4.82 18.71
CA LYS A 341 -17.28 -5.29 17.77
C LYS A 341 -16.66 -5.69 16.44
N VAL A 342 -17.28 -6.68 15.78
CA VAL A 342 -16.91 -7.15 14.44
C VAL A 342 -18.18 -7.22 13.59
N ALA A 343 -18.19 -6.55 12.44
CA ALA A 343 -19.27 -6.69 11.48
C ALA A 343 -19.15 -8.03 10.75
N THR A 344 -20.07 -8.93 11.00
CA THR A 344 -20.06 -10.30 10.44
C THR A 344 -20.89 -10.46 9.19
N GLU A 345 -21.89 -9.60 9.03
CA GLU A 345 -22.82 -9.52 7.89
C GLU A 345 -23.19 -8.06 7.65
N TYR A 346 -23.81 -7.79 6.50
CA TYR A 346 -24.51 -6.56 6.21
C TYR A 346 -26.01 -6.80 6.09
N GLU A 347 -26.80 -5.79 6.43
CA GLU A 347 -28.22 -5.70 6.10
C GLU A 347 -28.40 -4.68 5.00
N VAL A 348 -28.96 -5.08 3.86
CA VAL A 348 -29.22 -4.22 2.70
C VAL A 348 -30.66 -4.49 2.25
N GLY A 349 -31.50 -3.46 2.18
CA GLY A 349 -32.91 -3.60 1.80
C GLY A 349 -33.72 -4.52 2.71
N GLY A 350 -33.29 -4.75 3.97
CA GLY A 350 -33.93 -5.66 4.93
C GLY A 350 -33.44 -7.12 4.83
N GLU A 351 -32.56 -7.45 3.89
CA GLU A 351 -31.95 -8.78 3.76
C GLU A 351 -30.53 -8.80 4.30
N ARG A 352 -30.14 -9.90 4.94
CA ARG A 352 -28.76 -10.09 5.42
C ARG A 352 -27.89 -10.76 4.38
N THR A 353 -26.66 -10.27 4.26
CA THR A 353 -25.67 -10.83 3.36
C THR A 353 -24.27 -10.87 3.99
N ALA A 354 -23.53 -11.94 3.73
CA ALA A 354 -22.11 -12.07 4.06
C ALA A 354 -21.21 -11.77 2.83
N HIS A 355 -21.80 -11.34 1.73
CA HIS A 355 -21.06 -10.97 0.51
C HIS A 355 -20.80 -9.45 0.49
N PHE A 356 -19.59 -9.08 0.08
CA PHE A 356 -19.23 -7.68 -0.16
C PHE A 356 -20.00 -7.18 -1.40
N PRO A 357 -20.90 -6.20 -1.28
CA PRO A 357 -21.80 -5.83 -2.35
C PRO A 357 -21.09 -4.98 -3.41
N TYR A 358 -21.62 -5.02 -4.65
CA TYR A 358 -21.15 -4.16 -5.73
C TYR A 358 -21.41 -2.68 -5.42
N GLU A 359 -22.58 -2.35 -4.93
CA GLU A 359 -22.93 -1.00 -4.49
C GLU A 359 -22.99 -0.97 -2.96
N ILE A 360 -22.31 0.00 -2.37
CA ILE A 360 -22.31 0.27 -0.94
C ILE A 360 -23.05 1.60 -0.75
N GLY A 361 -24.37 1.50 -0.62
CA GLY A 361 -25.27 2.64 -0.44
C GLY A 361 -25.44 3.02 1.03
N ASP A 362 -26.15 4.12 1.27
CA ASP A 362 -26.44 4.64 2.61
C ASP A 362 -27.42 3.73 3.41
N ASP A 363 -28.11 2.81 2.74
CA ASP A 363 -29.03 1.83 3.32
C ASP A 363 -28.31 0.60 3.88
N LEU A 364 -27.04 0.41 3.55
CA LEU A 364 -26.24 -0.68 4.08
C LEU A 364 -25.94 -0.46 5.58
N LYS A 365 -26.31 -1.45 6.39
CA LYS A 365 -26.05 -1.46 7.83
C LYS A 365 -25.21 -2.68 8.23
N PRO A 366 -24.07 -2.48 8.95
CA PRO A 366 -23.31 -3.59 9.47
C PRO A 366 -24.05 -4.30 10.62
N VAL A 367 -24.04 -5.63 10.62
CA VAL A 367 -24.54 -6.48 11.69
C VAL A 367 -23.36 -6.91 12.55
N TYR A 368 -23.36 -6.49 13.81
CA TYR A 368 -22.23 -6.67 14.70
C TYR A 368 -22.37 -7.90 15.60
N ARG A 369 -21.25 -8.59 15.79
CA ARG A 369 -20.99 -9.47 16.92
C ARG A 369 -20.12 -8.74 17.92
N GLU A 370 -20.43 -8.88 19.21
CA GLU A 370 -19.70 -8.23 20.30
C GLU A 370 -18.75 -9.24 20.97
N PHE A 371 -17.60 -8.75 21.41
CA PHE A 371 -16.58 -9.45 22.16
C PHE A 371 -16.23 -8.66 23.40
N GLU A 372 -15.90 -9.36 24.47
CA GLU A 372 -15.33 -8.76 25.67
C GLU A 372 -13.96 -8.15 25.33
N GLY A 373 -13.71 -6.93 25.78
CA GLY A 373 -12.41 -6.28 25.67
C GLY A 373 -11.40 -6.93 26.61
N TRP A 374 -10.14 -6.92 26.22
CA TRP A 374 -9.09 -7.62 26.97
C TRP A 374 -8.50 -6.85 28.13
N LYS A 375 -8.67 -5.55 28.21
CA LYS A 375 -8.31 -4.65 29.34
C LYS A 375 -6.91 -4.90 29.89
N CYS A 376 -5.95 -5.03 28.98
CA CYS A 376 -4.57 -5.33 29.32
C CYS A 376 -3.66 -4.71 28.26
N ASP A 377 -2.48 -4.26 28.66
CA ASP A 377 -1.48 -3.77 27.71
C ASP A 377 -0.81 -4.97 27.01
N LEU A 378 -1.19 -5.20 25.74
CA LEU A 378 -0.65 -6.30 24.95
C LEU A 378 0.87 -6.19 24.71
N ARG A 379 1.48 -5.00 24.92
CA ARG A 379 2.93 -4.80 24.79
C ARG A 379 3.73 -5.54 25.87
N ASP A 380 3.09 -5.94 26.95
CA ASP A 380 3.70 -6.75 28.01
C ASP A 380 3.83 -8.24 27.63
N CYS A 381 3.05 -8.71 26.65
CA CYS A 381 3.10 -10.09 26.17
C CYS A 381 4.34 -10.34 25.30
N ARG A 382 4.94 -11.53 25.46
CA ARG A 382 6.14 -11.95 24.71
C ARG A 382 5.88 -13.16 23.80
N SER A 383 4.80 -13.87 24.06
CA SER A 383 4.37 -15.03 23.29
C SER A 383 2.84 -15.02 23.13
N TYR A 384 2.31 -15.87 22.25
CA TYR A 384 0.85 -16.01 22.09
C TYR A 384 0.19 -16.51 23.38
N ASP A 385 0.90 -17.32 24.16
CA ASP A 385 0.37 -17.90 25.40
C ASP A 385 0.15 -16.85 26.49
N ASP A 386 0.89 -15.74 26.46
CA ASP A 386 0.74 -14.64 27.43
C ASP A 386 -0.51 -13.78 27.18
N PHE A 387 -1.13 -13.90 26.02
CA PHE A 387 -2.33 -13.11 25.70
C PHE A 387 -3.52 -13.44 26.59
N PRO A 388 -4.31 -12.46 27.02
CA PRO A 388 -5.53 -12.68 27.79
C PRO A 388 -6.56 -13.50 26.99
N ALA A 389 -7.38 -14.25 27.70
CA ALA A 389 -8.37 -15.15 27.09
C ALA A 389 -9.33 -14.40 26.15
N ALA A 390 -9.76 -13.20 26.51
CA ALA A 390 -10.64 -12.38 25.67
C ALA A 390 -9.99 -12.06 24.31
N PHE A 391 -8.70 -11.70 24.30
CA PHE A 391 -7.97 -11.43 23.06
C PHE A 391 -7.76 -12.70 22.21
N LYS A 392 -7.40 -13.83 22.85
CA LYS A 392 -7.33 -15.12 22.17
C LYS A 392 -8.66 -15.49 21.51
N THR A 393 -9.78 -15.32 22.22
CA THR A 393 -11.12 -15.54 21.67
C THR A 393 -11.40 -14.69 20.42
N TYR A 394 -10.95 -13.44 20.42
CA TYR A 394 -11.07 -12.54 19.26
C TYR A 394 -10.23 -13.04 18.07
N VAL A 395 -8.98 -13.42 18.30
CA VAL A 395 -8.08 -13.96 17.26
C VAL A 395 -8.63 -15.28 16.69
N GLU A 396 -9.00 -16.22 17.56
CA GLU A 396 -9.55 -17.52 17.17
C GLU A 396 -10.88 -17.41 16.41
N PHE A 397 -11.69 -16.40 16.75
CA PHE A 397 -12.88 -16.09 15.97
C PHE A 397 -12.52 -15.69 14.54
N ILE A 398 -11.54 -14.79 14.36
CA ILE A 398 -11.11 -14.35 13.03
C ILE A 398 -10.57 -15.55 12.23
N GLU A 399 -9.73 -16.38 12.83
CA GLU A 399 -9.18 -17.57 12.17
C GLU A 399 -10.29 -18.55 11.75
N ARG A 400 -11.28 -18.80 12.61
CA ARG A 400 -12.40 -19.69 12.31
C ARG A 400 -13.26 -19.14 11.17
N GLU A 401 -13.57 -17.84 11.17
CA GLU A 401 -14.43 -17.22 10.16
C GLU A 401 -13.75 -17.06 8.79
N THR A 402 -12.42 -17.02 8.78
CA THR A 402 -11.64 -16.84 7.54
C THR A 402 -11.05 -18.16 7.03
N GLY A 403 -10.87 -19.15 7.89
CA GLY A 403 -10.15 -20.40 7.59
C GLY A 403 -8.64 -20.20 7.42
N VAL A 404 -8.10 -19.02 7.77
CA VAL A 404 -6.69 -18.64 7.57
C VAL A 404 -6.04 -18.32 8.92
N PRO A 405 -4.85 -18.90 9.25
CA PRO A 405 -4.20 -18.64 10.52
C PRO A 405 -3.63 -17.22 10.63
N VAL A 406 -3.77 -16.62 11.82
CA VAL A 406 -3.09 -15.36 12.18
C VAL A 406 -1.68 -15.69 12.64
N LYS A 407 -0.72 -15.55 11.73
CA LYS A 407 0.68 -15.94 11.95
C LYS A 407 1.49 -14.91 12.75
N ILE A 408 1.18 -13.64 12.57
CA ILE A 408 1.90 -12.53 13.20
C ILE A 408 0.90 -11.57 13.83
N ILE A 409 1.18 -11.13 15.05
CA ILE A 409 0.39 -10.15 15.79
C ILE A 409 1.30 -9.00 16.22
N SER A 410 1.01 -7.79 15.74
CA SER A 410 1.71 -6.58 16.17
C SER A 410 1.01 -5.99 17.39
N VAL A 411 1.76 -5.79 18.46
CA VAL A 411 1.29 -5.29 19.76
C VAL A 411 1.80 -3.88 20.08
N GLY A 412 2.42 -3.21 19.12
CA GLY A 412 2.91 -1.82 19.24
C GLY A 412 3.59 -1.34 17.95
N PRO A 413 4.12 -0.11 17.92
CA PRO A 413 4.71 0.49 16.71
C PRO A 413 6.11 -0.02 16.37
N ASP A 414 6.93 -0.37 17.39
CA ASP A 414 8.31 -0.79 17.19
C ASP A 414 8.41 -2.18 16.52
N ARG A 415 9.48 -2.39 15.77
CA ARG A 415 9.84 -3.68 15.13
C ARG A 415 9.78 -4.86 16.10
N GLY A 416 10.31 -4.68 17.33
CA GLY A 416 10.35 -5.70 18.36
C GLY A 416 9.00 -6.02 19.00
N GLU A 417 8.01 -5.16 18.85
CA GLU A 417 6.64 -5.34 19.37
C GLU A 417 5.81 -6.18 18.41
N THR A 418 6.31 -7.39 18.11
CA THR A 418 5.73 -8.32 17.13
C THR A 418 5.84 -9.74 17.66
N ILE A 419 4.71 -10.44 17.76
CA ILE A 419 4.62 -11.83 18.21
C ILE A 419 4.36 -12.73 17.00
N VAL A 420 5.23 -13.71 16.80
CA VAL A 420 5.13 -14.72 15.73
C VAL A 420 4.61 -16.02 16.35
N ARG A 421 3.60 -16.64 15.70
CA ARG A 421 2.99 -17.92 16.13
C ARG A 421 3.51 -19.09 15.30
#